data_750754fd7380c9d263f76c3913e48861
#
_entry.id   750754fd7380c9d263f76c3913e48861
#
_cell.length_a   1.000
_cell.length_b   1.000
_cell.length_c   1.000
_cell.angle_alpha   90.00
_cell.angle_beta   90.00
_cell.angle_gamma   90.00
#
_symmetry.space_group_name_H-M   'P 1'
#
loop_
_entity.id
_entity.type
_entity.pdbx_description
1 polymer ?
#
loop_
_entity_poly.entity_id
_entity_poly.type
_entity_poly.pdbx_seq_one_letter_code
_entity_poly.pdbx_strand_id
1 'polypeptide(L)'
;MPREVDAEVEEFVLKVENENGEIIGGCIAEAYEYHWSRVLLEELWVDERYRHQGIGSMIIREVERIAREKDCRVVTLGTASYMARPFYEKHGYTVFTTLNKANGYISYSLVKYLDMDTPDYVPTNNSGTRFKVSFGNEDDADAIQDGLDKYDEAYKPKYENVGFYKKLVDKDGNFIAGVIAEVEMGGNAFVDALFVEEPLRYKGLGTYLLQEVAKLAKENGAPMILTNAGDWNVDFFKKNGYLVRGELKDVPKGHNCYELFKKF
;
A
#
# COMPACT_ATOMS: atom_id res chain seq x y z
N MET A 1 19.53 14.51 -2.19
CA MET A 1 19.10 13.10 -2.20
C MET A 1 19.72 12.41 -1.00
N PRO A 2 18.96 11.74 -0.13
CA PRO A 2 19.54 10.75 0.75
C PRO A 2 20.16 9.69 -0.17
N ARG A 3 21.40 9.32 0.10
CA ARG A 3 22.11 8.25 -0.59
C ARG A 3 21.33 6.95 -0.40
N GLU A 4 21.43 6.06 -1.39
CA GLU A 4 21.02 4.66 -1.31
C GLU A 4 21.37 4.06 0.06
N VAL A 5 20.41 4.05 0.92
CA VAL A 5 20.28 3.05 1.95
C VAL A 5 19.27 2.09 1.33
N ASP A 6 19.65 0.85 1.14
CA ASP A 6 18.71 -0.21 0.81
C ASP A 6 17.54 -0.04 1.79
N ALA A 7 16.40 0.41 1.29
CA ALA A 7 15.22 0.50 2.12
C ALA A 7 14.81 -0.95 2.40
N GLU A 8 15.25 -1.47 3.53
CA GLU A 8 14.78 -2.76 3.99
C GLU A 8 13.28 -2.62 4.22
N VAL A 9 12.50 -3.23 3.34
CA VAL A 9 11.09 -3.47 3.55
C VAL A 9 11.02 -4.74 4.36
N GLU A 10 10.52 -4.65 5.58
CA GLU A 10 10.32 -5.81 6.43
C GLU A 10 8.84 -6.19 6.41
N GLU A 11 8.54 -7.31 5.74
CA GLU A 11 7.23 -7.94 5.83
C GLU A 11 7.08 -8.65 7.17
N PHE A 12 5.92 -8.55 7.78
CA PHE A 12 5.57 -9.32 8.96
C PHE A 12 4.14 -9.84 8.90
N VAL A 13 3.96 -11.03 9.43
CA VAL A 13 2.66 -11.71 9.53
C VAL A 13 2.27 -11.78 10.98
N LEU A 14 1.01 -11.43 11.29
CA LEU A 14 0.41 -11.66 12.60
C LEU A 14 -0.75 -12.63 12.47
N LYS A 15 -0.84 -13.58 13.40
CA LYS A 15 -1.90 -14.58 13.44
C LYS A 15 -2.60 -14.64 14.79
N VAL A 16 -3.83 -15.11 14.75
CA VAL A 16 -4.62 -15.47 15.92
C VAL A 16 -5.13 -16.87 15.72
N GLU A 17 -4.87 -17.75 16.69
CA GLU A 17 -5.28 -19.14 16.67
C GLU A 17 -6.37 -19.41 17.73
N ASN A 18 -7.22 -20.38 17.46
CA ASN A 18 -8.13 -20.92 18.45
C ASN A 18 -7.44 -21.98 19.34
N GLU A 19 -8.18 -22.57 20.25
CA GLU A 19 -7.66 -23.59 21.20
C GLU A 19 -7.17 -24.87 20.49
N ASN A 20 -7.58 -25.10 19.24
CA ASN A 20 -7.17 -26.25 18.43
C ASN A 20 -5.95 -25.96 17.55
N GLY A 21 -5.41 -24.73 17.59
CA GLY A 21 -4.32 -24.30 16.72
C GLY A 21 -4.76 -23.91 15.31
N GLU A 22 -6.07 -23.74 15.06
CA GLU A 22 -6.56 -23.27 13.77
C GLU A 22 -6.44 -21.75 13.68
N ILE A 23 -5.95 -21.21 12.55
CA ILE A 23 -5.89 -19.76 12.30
C ILE A 23 -7.32 -19.24 12.12
N ILE A 24 -7.70 -18.30 12.95
CA ILE A 24 -9.04 -17.69 12.96
C ILE A 24 -9.02 -16.20 12.61
N GLY A 25 -7.83 -15.64 12.38
CA GLY A 25 -7.62 -14.28 11.92
C GLY A 25 -6.14 -13.95 11.86
N GLY A 26 -5.81 -12.91 11.12
CA GLY A 26 -4.43 -12.45 10.99
C GLY A 26 -4.33 -11.26 10.06
N CYS A 27 -3.09 -10.83 9.84
CA CYS A 27 -2.77 -9.80 8.86
C CYS A 27 -1.39 -10.01 8.24
N ILE A 28 -1.21 -9.44 7.06
CA ILE A 28 0.07 -9.28 6.37
C ILE A 28 0.33 -7.78 6.32
N ALA A 29 1.53 -7.36 6.69
CA ALA A 29 1.91 -5.96 6.70
C ALA A 29 3.39 -5.77 6.37
N GLU A 30 3.72 -4.62 5.79
CA GLU A 30 5.06 -4.21 5.43
C GLU A 30 5.48 -2.97 6.20
N ALA A 31 6.66 -3.00 6.81
CA ALA A 31 7.28 -1.85 7.47
C ALA A 31 8.35 -1.25 6.56
N TYR A 32 8.21 0.03 6.27
CA TYR A 32 9.14 0.85 5.49
C TYR A 32 9.86 1.80 6.44
N GLU A 33 10.93 1.35 7.10
CA GLU A 33 11.54 2.07 8.21
C GLU A 33 12.21 3.38 7.80
N TYR A 34 13.18 3.35 6.92
CA TYR A 34 14.09 4.50 6.69
C TYR A 34 13.57 5.57 5.74
N HIS A 35 12.86 5.19 4.67
CA HIS A 35 12.47 6.13 3.63
C HIS A 35 11.05 6.66 3.79
N TRP A 36 10.15 5.84 4.37
CA TRP A 36 8.75 6.19 4.43
C TRP A 36 8.21 6.31 5.85
N SER A 37 8.93 5.82 6.89
CA SER A 37 8.48 5.79 8.29
C SER A 37 7.02 5.36 8.41
N ARG A 38 6.65 4.30 7.67
CA ARG A 38 5.28 3.87 7.41
C ARG A 38 5.14 2.36 7.53
N VAL A 39 4.04 1.91 8.11
CA VAL A 39 3.56 0.53 7.93
C VAL A 39 2.42 0.55 6.91
N LEU A 40 2.48 -0.33 5.92
CA LEU A 40 1.38 -0.67 5.04
C LEU A 40 0.73 -1.95 5.56
N LEU A 41 -0.52 -1.87 6.02
CA LEU A 41 -1.33 -3.04 6.30
C LEU A 41 -1.97 -3.49 4.98
N GLU A 42 -1.45 -4.57 4.41
CA GLU A 42 -1.91 -5.06 3.13
C GLU A 42 -3.19 -5.85 3.28
N GLU A 43 -3.15 -6.87 4.15
CA GLU A 43 -4.27 -7.78 4.34
C GLU A 43 -4.64 -7.87 5.82
N LEU A 44 -5.94 -7.92 6.11
CA LEU A 44 -6.49 -8.22 7.42
C LEU A 44 -7.73 -9.08 7.28
N TRP A 45 -7.68 -10.26 7.85
CA TRP A 45 -8.76 -11.23 7.80
C TRP A 45 -9.15 -11.73 9.19
N VAL A 46 -10.46 -11.98 9.38
CA VAL A 46 -11.01 -12.68 10.56
C VAL A 46 -12.10 -13.62 10.06
N ASP A 47 -11.99 -14.89 10.42
CA ASP A 47 -12.98 -15.93 10.12
C ASP A 47 -14.38 -15.47 10.59
N GLU A 48 -15.38 -15.63 9.76
CA GLU A 48 -16.75 -15.16 10.01
C GLU A 48 -17.32 -15.63 11.33
N ARG A 49 -17.02 -16.87 11.74
CA ARG A 49 -17.47 -17.49 13.00
C ARG A 49 -16.91 -16.78 14.24
N TYR A 50 -15.82 -16.02 14.07
CA TYR A 50 -15.09 -15.35 15.15
C TYR A 50 -15.14 -13.82 15.05
N ARG A 51 -15.88 -13.27 14.08
CA ARG A 51 -16.08 -11.82 13.95
C ARG A 51 -16.85 -11.27 15.17
N HIS A 52 -16.74 -9.97 15.37
CA HIS A 52 -17.36 -9.24 16.49
C HIS A 52 -16.89 -9.64 17.89
N GLN A 53 -15.83 -10.46 18.01
CA GLN A 53 -15.21 -10.86 19.27
C GLN A 53 -13.93 -10.07 19.61
N GLY A 54 -13.64 -8.98 18.87
CA GLY A 54 -12.51 -8.09 19.13
C GLY A 54 -11.20 -8.51 18.47
N ILE A 55 -11.15 -9.63 17.72
CA ILE A 55 -9.91 -10.15 17.08
C ILE A 55 -9.29 -9.14 16.15
N GLY A 56 -10.04 -8.56 15.21
CA GLY A 56 -9.51 -7.53 14.31
C GLY A 56 -8.96 -6.32 15.07
N SER A 57 -9.60 -5.92 16.18
CA SER A 57 -9.09 -4.83 17.03
C SER A 57 -7.79 -5.18 17.74
N MET A 58 -7.58 -6.44 18.08
CA MET A 58 -6.31 -6.91 18.66
C MET A 58 -5.20 -6.84 17.62
N ILE A 59 -5.46 -7.32 16.40
CA ILE A 59 -4.50 -7.30 15.30
C ILE A 59 -4.10 -5.85 14.97
N ILE A 60 -5.06 -4.93 14.78
CA ILE A 60 -4.77 -3.51 14.49
C ILE A 60 -3.89 -2.88 15.56
N ARG A 61 -4.20 -3.11 16.84
CA ARG A 61 -3.37 -2.56 17.93
C ARG A 61 -1.96 -3.11 17.93
N GLU A 62 -1.79 -4.38 17.58
CA GLU A 62 -0.48 -5.00 17.49
C GLU A 62 0.32 -4.45 16.30
N VAL A 63 -0.30 -4.25 15.14
CA VAL A 63 0.30 -3.56 13.98
C VAL A 63 0.77 -2.15 14.38
N GLU A 64 -0.08 -1.38 15.09
CA GLU A 64 0.26 -0.04 15.56
C GLU A 64 1.39 -0.04 16.60
N ARG A 65 1.47 -1.07 17.45
CA ARG A 65 2.57 -1.25 18.40
C ARG A 65 3.89 -1.50 17.67
N ILE A 66 3.89 -2.46 16.72
CA ILE A 66 5.05 -2.77 15.89
C ILE A 66 5.50 -1.53 15.10
N ALA A 67 4.55 -0.78 14.54
CA ALA A 67 4.87 0.46 13.83
C ALA A 67 5.63 1.46 14.72
N ARG A 68 5.21 1.64 16.00
CA ARG A 68 5.93 2.51 16.94
C ARG A 68 7.34 2.00 17.27
N GLU A 69 7.49 0.69 17.51
CA GLU A 69 8.79 0.07 17.76
C GLU A 69 9.78 0.27 16.61
N LYS A 70 9.27 0.32 15.38
CA LYS A 70 10.05 0.55 14.17
C LYS A 70 10.17 2.04 13.78
N ASP A 71 9.83 2.97 14.67
CA ASP A 71 9.77 4.43 14.42
C ASP A 71 8.94 4.80 13.17
N CYS A 72 7.96 3.97 12.81
CA CYS A 72 6.99 4.26 11.77
C CYS A 72 5.88 5.15 12.33
N ARG A 73 5.70 6.33 11.73
CA ARG A 73 4.79 7.37 12.23
C ARG A 73 3.36 7.24 11.74
N VAL A 74 3.15 6.45 10.70
CA VAL A 74 1.82 6.24 10.11
C VAL A 74 1.60 4.78 9.79
N VAL A 75 0.33 4.38 9.90
CA VAL A 75 -0.16 3.13 9.31
C VAL A 75 -1.12 3.51 8.18
N THR A 76 -0.91 2.92 7.01
CA THR A 76 -1.79 3.07 5.84
C THR A 76 -2.39 1.74 5.45
N LEU A 77 -3.55 1.78 4.84
CA LEU A 77 -4.22 0.59 4.31
C LEU A 77 -5.16 0.95 3.16
N GLY A 78 -5.49 -0.05 2.35
CA GLY A 78 -6.56 0.01 1.36
C GLY A 78 -7.79 -0.75 1.83
N THR A 79 -8.99 -0.29 1.46
CA THR A 79 -10.24 -1.04 1.67
C THR A 79 -11.27 -0.66 0.60
N ALA A 80 -12.26 -1.52 0.37
CA ALA A 80 -13.30 -1.28 -0.62
C ALA A 80 -14.64 -0.95 0.02
N SER A 81 -15.57 -0.39 -0.77
CA SER A 81 -16.91 -0.01 -0.28
C SER A 81 -17.75 -1.19 0.22
N TYR A 82 -17.42 -2.42 -0.18
CA TYR A 82 -18.06 -3.64 0.30
C TYR A 82 -17.33 -4.28 1.50
N MET A 83 -16.19 -3.72 1.90
CA MET A 83 -15.35 -4.19 3.00
C MET A 83 -15.59 -3.41 4.29
N ALA A 84 -14.66 -3.51 5.23
CA ALA A 84 -14.81 -3.09 6.63
C ALA A 84 -14.35 -1.64 6.90
N ARG A 85 -14.55 -0.67 5.98
CA ARG A 85 -14.18 0.73 6.21
C ARG A 85 -14.62 1.27 7.58
N PRO A 86 -15.89 1.08 8.04
CA PRO A 86 -16.32 1.59 9.35
C PRO A 86 -15.56 1.00 10.53
N PHE A 87 -15.00 -0.21 10.38
CA PHE A 87 -14.15 -0.82 11.39
C PHE A 87 -12.85 -0.03 11.56
N TYR A 88 -12.18 0.33 10.48
CA TYR A 88 -10.96 1.12 10.53
C TYR A 88 -11.20 2.54 11.05
N GLU A 89 -12.30 3.18 10.65
CA GLU A 89 -12.68 4.52 11.15
C GLU A 89 -12.88 4.51 12.68
N LYS A 90 -13.45 3.46 13.26
CA LYS A 90 -13.55 3.29 14.72
C LYS A 90 -12.20 3.16 15.42
N HIS A 91 -11.17 2.74 14.69
CA HIS A 91 -9.80 2.67 15.18
C HIS A 91 -8.99 3.96 14.91
N GLY A 92 -9.63 5.03 14.47
CA GLY A 92 -9.01 6.34 14.26
C GLY A 92 -8.33 6.50 12.89
N TYR A 93 -8.55 5.57 11.97
CA TYR A 93 -8.11 5.74 10.59
C TYR A 93 -9.04 6.72 9.86
N THR A 94 -8.46 7.54 9.02
CA THR A 94 -9.19 8.52 8.20
C THR A 94 -8.93 8.27 6.72
N VAL A 95 -9.97 8.44 5.89
CA VAL A 95 -9.83 8.35 4.44
C VAL A 95 -9.05 9.56 3.95
N PHE A 96 -7.95 9.33 3.24
CA PHE A 96 -7.19 10.41 2.62
C PHE A 96 -7.33 10.43 1.09
N THR A 97 -7.64 9.28 0.43
CA THR A 97 -8.01 9.24 -0.97
C THR A 97 -9.12 8.23 -1.26
N THR A 98 -9.82 8.45 -2.38
CA THR A 98 -10.85 7.55 -2.90
C THR A 98 -10.66 7.31 -4.39
N LEU A 99 -10.96 6.11 -4.85
CA LEU A 99 -10.88 5.75 -6.26
C LEU A 99 -12.12 4.96 -6.68
N ASN A 100 -12.86 5.47 -7.67
CA ASN A 100 -13.93 4.71 -8.29
C ASN A 100 -13.32 3.65 -9.20
N LYS A 101 -13.61 2.39 -8.95
CA LYS A 101 -13.18 1.25 -9.77
C LYS A 101 -14.19 0.98 -10.89
N ALA A 102 -13.72 0.43 -12.01
CA ALA A 102 -14.54 0.17 -13.19
C ALA A 102 -15.72 -0.77 -12.94
N ASN A 103 -15.62 -1.67 -11.97
CA ASN A 103 -16.70 -2.59 -11.56
C ASN A 103 -17.74 -1.97 -10.61
N GLY A 104 -17.67 -0.65 -10.36
CA GLY A 104 -18.69 0.10 -9.62
C GLY A 104 -18.44 0.21 -8.10
N TYR A 105 -17.43 -0.46 -7.54
CA TYR A 105 -17.08 -0.21 -6.15
C TYR A 105 -16.10 0.98 -5.99
N ILE A 106 -16.02 1.50 -4.77
CA ILE A 106 -15.09 2.56 -4.40
C ILE A 106 -13.96 1.93 -3.58
N SER A 107 -12.71 2.20 -3.97
CA SER A 107 -11.52 1.90 -3.16
C SER A 107 -11.18 3.13 -2.32
N TYR A 108 -10.88 2.91 -1.06
CA TYR A 108 -10.48 3.92 -0.09
C TYR A 108 -9.05 3.66 0.36
N SER A 109 -8.20 4.66 0.32
CA SER A 109 -6.92 4.64 1.03
C SER A 109 -7.11 5.35 2.38
N LEU A 110 -6.77 4.67 3.46
CA LEU A 110 -6.88 5.20 4.82
C LEU A 110 -5.52 5.37 5.44
N VAL A 111 -5.44 6.33 6.34
CA VAL A 111 -4.23 6.64 7.11
C VAL A 111 -4.58 6.88 8.58
N LYS A 112 -3.69 6.43 9.46
CA LYS A 112 -3.65 6.81 10.86
C LYS A 112 -2.26 7.31 11.22
N TYR A 113 -2.15 8.55 11.69
CA TYR A 113 -0.94 9.08 12.29
C TYR A 113 -0.85 8.59 13.74
N LEU A 114 0.28 7.99 14.08
CA LEU A 114 0.50 7.44 15.41
C LEU A 114 1.03 8.52 16.34
N ASP A 115 0.49 8.57 17.54
CA ASP A 115 1.11 9.29 18.65
C ASP A 115 2.31 8.44 19.15
N MET A 116 3.51 8.93 18.89
CA MET A 116 4.75 8.22 19.24
C MET A 116 5.06 8.28 20.74
N ASP A 117 4.42 9.20 21.47
CA ASP A 117 4.56 9.35 22.92
C ASP A 117 3.53 8.52 23.70
N THR A 118 2.54 7.93 23.02
CA THR A 118 1.58 7.04 23.66
C THR A 118 2.30 5.77 24.11
N PRO A 119 2.25 5.42 25.41
CA PRO A 119 2.83 4.17 25.91
C PRO A 119 2.30 2.98 25.12
N ASP A 120 3.19 2.05 24.80
CA ASP A 120 2.81 0.83 24.10
C ASP A 120 1.62 0.17 24.78
N TYR A 121 0.63 -0.19 23.95
CA TYR A 121 -0.44 -1.07 24.39
C TYR A 121 0.21 -2.39 24.81
N VAL A 122 0.43 -2.54 26.10
CA VAL A 122 0.76 -3.86 26.66
C VAL A 122 -0.54 -4.66 26.58
N PRO A 123 -0.60 -5.75 25.81
CA PRO A 123 -1.75 -6.62 25.82
C PRO A 123 -1.92 -7.10 27.25
N THR A 124 -2.81 -6.46 27.98
CA THR A 124 -3.17 -6.97 29.29
C THR A 124 -3.89 -8.28 29.02
N ASN A 125 -3.30 -9.40 29.42
CA ASN A 125 -3.96 -10.72 29.46
C ASN A 125 -5.26 -10.71 30.28
N ASN A 126 -5.64 -9.53 30.79
CA ASN A 126 -6.81 -9.28 31.62
C ASN A 126 -8.07 -8.85 30.85
N SER A 127 -8.06 -8.79 29.53
CA SER A 127 -9.26 -8.40 28.77
C SER A 127 -10.28 -9.51 28.60
N GLY A 128 -10.09 -10.67 29.26
CA GLY A 128 -11.03 -11.79 29.17
C GLY A 128 -11.11 -12.46 27.79
N THR A 129 -10.29 -12.03 26.83
CA THR A 129 -10.22 -12.66 25.52
C THR A 129 -9.33 -13.89 25.61
N ARG A 130 -9.89 -15.02 25.19
CA ARG A 130 -9.17 -16.32 25.10
C ARG A 130 -8.19 -16.37 23.92
N PHE A 131 -8.08 -15.29 23.14
CA PHE A 131 -7.27 -15.20 21.94
C PHE A 131 -5.99 -14.41 22.19
N LYS A 132 -4.91 -14.79 21.52
CA LYS A 132 -3.62 -14.10 21.55
C LYS A 132 -3.14 -13.85 20.13
N VAL A 133 -2.63 -12.65 19.87
CA VAL A 133 -1.89 -12.33 18.64
C VAL A 133 -0.45 -12.80 18.78
N SER A 134 0.10 -13.44 17.77
CA SER A 134 1.50 -13.85 17.68
C SER A 134 2.03 -13.63 16.27
N PHE A 135 3.35 -13.62 16.12
CA PHE A 135 3.96 -13.64 14.78
C PHE A 135 3.66 -14.95 14.08
N GLY A 136 3.39 -14.84 12.78
CA GLY A 136 3.21 -15.94 11.85
C GLY A 136 4.42 -16.13 10.95
N ASN A 137 4.30 -17.09 10.03
CA ASN A 137 5.26 -17.40 8.97
C ASN A 137 4.54 -17.37 7.60
N GLU A 138 5.23 -17.79 6.54
CA GLU A 138 4.72 -17.81 5.17
C GLU A 138 3.46 -18.70 5.02
N ASP A 139 3.44 -19.88 5.63
CA ASP A 139 2.25 -20.77 5.61
C ASP A 139 1.04 -20.09 6.28
N ASP A 140 1.28 -19.30 7.34
CA ASP A 140 0.25 -18.54 8.02
C ASP A 140 -0.26 -17.37 7.15
N ALA A 141 0.62 -16.73 6.37
CA ALA A 141 0.26 -15.71 5.40
C ALA A 141 -0.65 -16.29 4.31
N ASP A 142 -0.31 -17.43 3.75
CA ASP A 142 -1.14 -18.14 2.76
C ASP A 142 -2.54 -18.44 3.30
N ALA A 143 -2.64 -18.90 4.56
CA ALA A 143 -3.92 -19.19 5.18
C ALA A 143 -4.78 -17.92 5.38
N ILE A 144 -4.15 -16.79 5.70
CA ILE A 144 -4.82 -15.47 5.82
C ILE A 144 -5.32 -15.01 4.45
N GLN A 145 -4.46 -15.12 3.43
CA GLN A 145 -4.79 -14.75 2.04
C GLN A 145 -5.94 -15.60 1.50
N ASP A 146 -5.88 -16.91 1.68
CA ASP A 146 -6.94 -17.84 1.27
C ASP A 146 -8.29 -17.50 1.94
N GLY A 147 -8.25 -17.12 3.23
CA GLY A 147 -9.43 -16.71 3.96
C GLY A 147 -10.05 -15.43 3.41
N LEU A 148 -9.21 -14.46 3.02
CA LEU A 148 -9.64 -13.19 2.43
C LEU A 148 -10.15 -13.40 1.01
N ASP A 149 -9.45 -14.19 0.19
CA ASP A 149 -9.83 -14.47 -1.19
C ASP A 149 -11.21 -15.13 -1.29
N LYS A 150 -11.52 -16.07 -0.39
CA LYS A 150 -12.87 -16.67 -0.29
C LYS A 150 -13.94 -15.63 0.01
N TYR A 151 -13.64 -14.65 0.87
CA TYR A 151 -14.57 -13.56 1.18
C TYR A 151 -14.77 -12.64 -0.03
N ASP A 152 -13.67 -12.32 -0.71
CA ASP A 152 -13.65 -11.39 -1.85
C ASP A 152 -14.13 -12.00 -3.16
N GLU A 153 -14.21 -13.33 -3.28
CA GLU A 153 -14.54 -14.03 -4.52
C GLU A 153 -15.83 -13.52 -5.19
N ALA A 154 -16.81 -13.11 -4.39
CA ALA A 154 -18.07 -12.54 -4.86
C ALA A 154 -17.93 -11.10 -5.40
N TYR A 155 -16.86 -10.39 -5.08
CA TYR A 155 -16.68 -8.97 -5.34
C TYR A 155 -15.48 -8.65 -6.21
N LYS A 156 -14.40 -9.47 -6.14
CA LYS A 156 -13.21 -9.27 -6.98
C LYS A 156 -13.56 -9.57 -8.45
N PRO A 157 -13.46 -8.57 -9.32
CA PRO A 157 -13.41 -8.86 -10.74
C PRO A 157 -12.11 -9.61 -11.00
N LYS A 158 -12.18 -10.65 -11.84
CA LYS A 158 -10.99 -11.35 -12.32
C LYS A 158 -10.30 -10.44 -13.33
N TYR A 159 -9.35 -9.62 -12.86
CA TYR A 159 -8.52 -8.82 -13.73
C TYR A 159 -7.24 -9.58 -14.08
N GLU A 160 -6.85 -9.48 -15.34
CA GLU A 160 -5.48 -9.76 -15.73
C GLU A 160 -4.72 -8.43 -15.70
N ASN A 161 -3.60 -8.39 -14.98
CA ASN A 161 -2.71 -7.23 -14.99
C ASN A 161 -1.74 -7.36 -16.15
N VAL A 162 -1.56 -6.28 -16.90
CA VAL A 162 -0.56 -6.19 -17.97
C VAL A 162 0.63 -5.41 -17.43
N GLY A 163 1.70 -6.13 -17.08
CA GLY A 163 2.98 -5.52 -16.70
C GLY A 163 3.66 -4.85 -17.88
N PHE A 164 4.25 -3.68 -17.65
CA PHE A 164 4.99 -2.92 -18.65
C PHE A 164 6.34 -2.51 -18.10
N TYR A 165 7.38 -2.93 -18.82
CA TYR A 165 8.77 -2.64 -18.49
C TYR A 165 9.44 -2.03 -19.71
N LYS A 166 9.89 -0.79 -19.60
CA LYS A 166 10.64 -0.13 -20.67
C LYS A 166 11.96 0.40 -20.16
N LYS A 167 13.04 0.01 -20.82
CA LYS A 167 14.38 0.55 -20.58
C LYS A 167 14.88 1.33 -21.78
N LEU A 168 15.68 2.34 -21.52
CA LEU A 168 16.46 3.06 -22.49
C LEU A 168 17.94 2.77 -22.23
N VAL A 169 18.69 2.60 -23.30
CA VAL A 169 20.14 2.36 -23.24
C VAL A 169 20.88 3.39 -24.11
N ASP A 170 22.12 3.65 -23.77
CA ASP A 170 23.02 4.45 -24.59
C ASP A 170 23.53 3.67 -25.82
N LYS A 171 24.40 4.29 -26.62
CA LYS A 171 25.01 3.70 -27.83
C LYS A 171 25.89 2.47 -27.50
N ASP A 172 26.37 2.35 -26.28
CA ASP A 172 27.26 1.29 -25.81
C ASP A 172 26.46 0.17 -25.09
N GLY A 173 25.11 0.32 -25.02
CA GLY A 173 24.19 -0.64 -24.40
C GLY A 173 24.00 -0.50 -22.89
N ASN A 174 24.56 0.55 -22.27
CA ASN A 174 24.41 0.78 -20.84
C ASN A 174 23.01 1.33 -20.53
N PHE A 175 22.43 0.90 -19.42
CA PHE A 175 21.14 1.39 -18.94
C PHE A 175 21.22 2.88 -18.57
N ILE A 176 20.29 3.69 -19.07
CA ILE A 176 20.24 5.13 -18.81
C ILE A 176 18.92 5.64 -18.24
N ALA A 177 17.84 4.95 -18.48
CA ALA A 177 16.52 5.28 -17.92
C ALA A 177 15.56 4.10 -18.03
N GLY A 178 14.54 4.05 -17.19
CA GLY A 178 13.50 3.02 -17.27
C GLY A 178 12.24 3.38 -16.52
N VAL A 179 11.18 2.63 -16.82
CA VAL A 179 9.88 2.72 -16.16
C VAL A 179 9.33 1.30 -15.94
N ILE A 180 8.75 1.10 -14.78
CA ILE A 180 7.93 -0.06 -14.42
C ILE A 180 6.51 0.47 -14.24
N ALA A 181 5.57 -0.17 -14.89
CA ALA A 181 4.15 0.19 -14.79
C ALA A 181 3.30 -1.07 -14.98
N GLU A 182 2.07 -1.01 -14.52
CA GLU A 182 1.06 -2.04 -14.78
C GLU A 182 -0.27 -1.41 -15.18
N VAL A 183 -1.07 -2.17 -15.90
CA VAL A 183 -2.44 -1.82 -16.26
C VAL A 183 -3.37 -2.92 -15.80
N GLU A 184 -4.29 -2.60 -14.90
CA GLU A 184 -5.41 -3.49 -14.56
C GLU A 184 -6.39 -3.53 -15.76
N MET A 185 -6.64 -4.69 -16.34
CA MET A 185 -7.62 -4.85 -17.42
C MET A 185 -9.00 -4.39 -16.97
N GLY A 186 -9.54 -3.33 -17.61
CA GLY A 186 -10.79 -2.68 -17.19
C GLY A 186 -10.67 -1.80 -15.94
N GLY A 187 -9.46 -1.57 -15.44
CA GLY A 187 -9.13 -0.73 -14.30
C GLY A 187 -8.22 0.43 -14.67
N ASN A 188 -7.37 0.82 -13.73
CA ASN A 188 -6.44 1.94 -13.91
C ASN A 188 -5.04 1.44 -14.27
N ALA A 189 -4.20 2.35 -14.77
CA ALA A 189 -2.77 2.10 -14.89
C ALA A 189 -2.03 2.66 -13.65
N PHE A 190 -0.91 2.04 -13.30
CA PHE A 190 -0.03 2.47 -12.21
C PHE A 190 1.39 2.62 -12.74
N VAL A 191 2.09 3.66 -12.32
CA VAL A 191 3.53 3.79 -12.48
C VAL A 191 4.17 3.48 -11.14
N ASP A 192 4.85 2.33 -11.07
CA ASP A 192 5.47 1.84 -9.84
C ASP A 192 6.87 2.42 -9.64
N ALA A 193 7.65 2.48 -10.72
CA ALA A 193 8.98 3.05 -10.70
C ALA A 193 9.30 3.82 -11.99
N LEU A 194 10.00 4.95 -11.84
CA LEU A 194 10.56 5.73 -12.94
C LEU A 194 11.96 6.20 -12.56
N PHE A 195 12.94 5.82 -13.36
CA PHE A 195 14.33 6.17 -13.12
C PHE A 195 14.95 6.82 -14.35
N VAL A 196 15.79 7.82 -14.12
CA VAL A 196 16.68 8.42 -15.12
C VAL A 196 18.03 8.69 -14.48
N GLU A 197 19.11 8.22 -15.11
CA GLU A 197 20.48 8.49 -14.70
C GLU A 197 20.72 9.98 -14.46
N GLU A 198 21.37 10.33 -13.37
CA GLU A 198 21.50 11.72 -12.91
C GLU A 198 22.06 12.68 -13.96
N PRO A 199 23.14 12.34 -14.71
CA PRO A 199 23.68 13.23 -15.76
C PRO A 199 22.74 13.45 -16.94
N LEU A 200 21.69 12.61 -17.05
CA LEU A 200 20.73 12.63 -18.16
C LEU A 200 19.36 13.17 -17.75
N ARG A 201 19.20 13.57 -16.49
CA ARG A 201 17.98 14.22 -16.01
C ARG A 201 17.74 15.56 -16.71
N TYR A 202 16.50 16.01 -16.72
CA TYR A 202 16.05 17.25 -17.38
C TYR A 202 16.19 17.28 -18.90
N LYS A 203 16.52 16.15 -19.56
CA LYS A 203 16.64 16.01 -21.03
C LYS A 203 15.40 15.36 -21.67
N GLY A 204 14.28 15.27 -20.95
CA GLY A 204 13.01 14.78 -21.48
C GLY A 204 12.81 13.26 -21.41
N LEU A 205 13.81 12.47 -20.99
CA LEU A 205 13.71 11.00 -20.96
C LEU A 205 12.58 10.49 -20.06
N GLY A 206 12.43 11.05 -18.86
CA GLY A 206 11.32 10.68 -17.96
C GLY A 206 9.95 11.04 -18.52
N THR A 207 9.82 12.21 -19.18
CA THR A 207 8.59 12.61 -19.88
C THR A 207 8.26 11.65 -21.02
N TYR A 208 9.25 11.24 -21.80
CA TYR A 208 9.08 10.25 -22.85
C TYR A 208 8.56 8.90 -22.29
N LEU A 209 9.16 8.41 -21.20
CA LEU A 209 8.73 7.17 -20.58
C LEU A 209 7.29 7.25 -20.05
N LEU A 210 6.89 8.36 -19.43
CA LEU A 210 5.50 8.60 -19.01
C LEU A 210 4.52 8.66 -20.19
N GLN A 211 4.94 9.15 -21.35
CA GLN A 211 4.13 9.15 -22.57
C GLN A 211 3.91 7.73 -23.11
N GLU A 212 4.94 6.88 -23.04
CA GLU A 212 4.81 5.45 -23.41
C GLU A 212 3.83 4.70 -22.49
N VAL A 213 3.92 4.95 -21.16
CA VAL A 213 2.93 4.40 -20.23
C VAL A 213 1.52 4.93 -20.55
N ALA A 214 1.38 6.22 -20.85
CA ALA A 214 0.09 6.80 -21.19
C ALA A 214 -0.51 6.21 -22.48
N LYS A 215 0.32 5.86 -23.45
CA LYS A 215 -0.10 5.17 -24.66
C LYS A 215 -0.62 3.77 -24.33
N LEU A 216 0.16 2.98 -23.58
CA LEU A 216 -0.23 1.63 -23.15
C LEU A 216 -1.54 1.65 -22.35
N ALA A 217 -1.65 2.57 -21.40
CA ALA A 217 -2.84 2.71 -20.57
C ALA A 217 -4.11 2.94 -21.42
N LYS A 218 -4.03 3.83 -22.42
CA LYS A 218 -5.12 4.09 -23.36
C LYS A 218 -5.46 2.88 -24.24
N GLU A 219 -4.45 2.18 -24.73
CA GLU A 219 -4.61 0.99 -25.58
C GLU A 219 -5.33 -0.13 -24.81
N ASN A 220 -5.16 -0.19 -23.47
CA ASN A 220 -5.82 -1.15 -22.59
C ASN A 220 -7.10 -0.59 -21.91
N GLY A 221 -7.57 0.58 -22.32
CA GLY A 221 -8.83 1.15 -21.85
C GLY A 221 -8.81 1.72 -20.43
N ALA A 222 -7.62 1.95 -19.85
CA ALA A 222 -7.49 2.56 -18.53
C ALA A 222 -7.98 4.01 -18.55
N PRO A 223 -8.87 4.44 -17.65
CA PRO A 223 -9.37 5.81 -17.62
C PRO A 223 -8.37 6.81 -17.05
N MET A 224 -7.39 6.33 -16.29
CA MET A 224 -6.38 7.18 -15.66
C MET A 224 -5.11 6.40 -15.32
N ILE A 225 -4.03 7.15 -15.08
CA ILE A 225 -2.77 6.63 -14.51
C ILE A 225 -2.63 7.17 -13.10
N LEU A 226 -2.18 6.32 -12.19
CA LEU A 226 -1.89 6.60 -10.79
C LEU A 226 -0.39 6.47 -10.54
N THR A 227 0.14 7.20 -9.58
CA THR A 227 1.52 7.08 -9.10
C THR A 227 1.67 7.77 -7.75
N ASN A 228 2.79 7.51 -7.09
CA ASN A 228 3.21 8.19 -5.87
C ASN A 228 4.45 9.04 -6.12
N ALA A 229 4.62 10.12 -5.37
CA ALA A 229 5.78 11.00 -5.44
C ALA A 229 6.08 11.60 -4.06
N GLY A 230 7.36 11.90 -3.82
CA GLY A 230 7.77 12.73 -2.69
C GLY A 230 7.95 14.19 -3.07
N ASP A 231 8.24 15.05 -2.09
CA ASP A 231 8.55 16.47 -2.29
C ASP A 231 9.62 16.72 -3.36
N TRP A 232 10.57 15.79 -3.46
CA TRP A 232 11.73 15.91 -4.36
C TRP A 232 11.40 15.68 -5.85
N ASN A 233 10.25 15.09 -6.18
CA ASN A 233 9.89 14.75 -7.56
C ASN A 233 8.43 15.02 -7.93
N VAL A 234 7.58 15.47 -7.01
CA VAL A 234 6.16 15.76 -7.28
C VAL A 234 5.96 16.78 -8.40
N ASP A 235 6.82 17.78 -8.50
CA ASP A 235 6.75 18.82 -9.54
C ASP A 235 7.06 18.28 -10.93
N PHE A 236 7.87 17.23 -11.05
CA PHE A 236 8.08 16.53 -12.31
C PHE A 236 6.78 15.93 -12.83
N PHE A 237 6.02 15.23 -11.97
CA PHE A 237 4.74 14.66 -12.35
C PHE A 237 3.69 15.74 -12.65
N LYS A 238 3.61 16.81 -11.84
CA LYS A 238 2.71 17.95 -12.11
C LYS A 238 2.98 18.57 -13.49
N LYS A 239 4.26 18.78 -13.87
CA LYS A 239 4.65 19.26 -15.21
C LYS A 239 4.25 18.30 -16.33
N ASN A 240 4.09 17.02 -16.04
CA ASN A 240 3.61 15.99 -16.99
C ASN A 240 2.08 15.82 -16.95
N GLY A 241 1.34 16.74 -16.29
CA GLY A 241 -0.11 16.76 -16.28
C GLY A 241 -0.77 15.86 -15.24
N TYR A 242 -0.01 15.43 -14.23
CA TYR A 242 -0.56 14.74 -13.07
C TYR A 242 -1.09 15.74 -12.05
N LEU A 243 -2.18 15.38 -11.38
CA LEU A 243 -2.81 16.13 -10.31
C LEU A 243 -2.66 15.36 -8.98
N VAL A 244 -2.45 16.08 -7.90
CA VAL A 244 -2.43 15.51 -6.56
C VAL A 244 -3.85 15.17 -6.14
N ARG A 245 -4.08 13.97 -5.64
CA ARG A 245 -5.35 13.51 -5.08
C ARG A 245 -5.29 13.28 -3.57
N GLY A 246 -4.10 13.09 -3.01
CA GLY A 246 -3.87 12.91 -1.59
C GLY A 246 -2.45 13.28 -1.18
N GLU A 247 -2.29 13.63 0.09
CA GLU A 247 -1.01 14.00 0.68
C GLU A 247 -0.88 13.34 2.06
N LEU A 248 0.23 12.66 2.28
CA LEU A 248 0.68 12.20 3.58
C LEU A 248 1.76 13.16 4.08
N LYS A 249 1.52 13.81 5.20
CA LYS A 249 2.44 14.82 5.76
C LYS A 249 3.46 14.17 6.67
N ASP A 250 4.69 14.67 6.61
CA ASP A 250 5.82 14.17 7.42
C ASP A 250 6.09 12.66 7.22
N VAL A 251 5.91 12.17 5.99
CA VAL A 251 6.09 10.77 5.60
C VAL A 251 6.90 10.72 4.29
N PRO A 252 8.21 10.40 4.37
CA PRO A 252 9.04 10.18 5.56
C PRO A 252 9.23 11.45 6.38
N LYS A 253 9.72 11.32 7.60
CA LYS A 253 9.95 12.46 8.52
C LYS A 253 10.69 13.62 7.83
N GLY A 254 10.10 14.80 7.89
CA GLY A 254 10.60 16.02 7.25
C GLY A 254 10.21 16.17 5.78
N HIS A 255 9.45 15.23 5.22
CA HIS A 255 8.99 15.24 3.83
C HIS A 255 7.52 14.87 3.73
N ASN A 256 6.92 15.16 2.59
CA ASN A 256 5.56 14.73 2.27
C ASN A 256 5.57 13.71 1.13
N CYS A 257 4.62 12.79 1.16
CA CYS A 257 4.32 11.86 0.08
C CYS A 257 2.97 12.22 -0.54
N TYR A 258 2.90 12.16 -1.86
CA TYR A 258 1.72 12.54 -2.64
C TYR A 258 1.22 11.35 -3.46
N GLU A 259 -0.07 11.11 -3.43
CA GLU A 259 -0.73 10.30 -4.44
C GLU A 259 -1.18 11.18 -5.60
N LEU A 260 -0.84 10.78 -6.82
CA LEU A 260 -1.13 11.54 -8.02
C LEU A 260 -1.92 10.71 -9.03
N PHE A 261 -2.67 11.41 -9.88
CA PHE A 261 -3.38 10.80 -10.99
C PHE A 261 -3.32 11.68 -12.24
N LYS A 262 -3.45 11.04 -13.40
CA LYS A 262 -3.62 11.71 -14.68
C LYS A 262 -4.75 11.03 -15.44
N LYS A 263 -5.81 11.78 -15.75
CA LYS A 263 -6.93 11.32 -16.61
C LYS A 263 -6.58 11.51 -18.09
N PHE A 264 -7.27 10.74 -18.94
CA PHE A 264 -7.19 10.84 -20.39
C PHE A 264 -8.38 11.58 -20.99
#